data_e04f2505f1078624bd06c0ccf3ec01a0
#
_entry.id   e04f2505f1078624bd06c0ccf3ec01a0
#
_cell.length_a   1.000
_cell.length_b   1.000
_cell.length_c   1.000
_cell.angle_alpha   90.00
_cell.angle_beta   90.00
_cell.angle_gamma   90.00
#
_symmetry.space_group_name_H-M   'P 1'
#
loop_
_entity.id
_entity.type
_entity.pdbx_description
1 polymer ?
#
loop_
_entity_poly.entity_id
_entity_poly.type
_entity_poly.pdbx_seq_one_letter_code
_entity_poly.pdbx_strand_id
1 'polypeptide(L)'
;MPGQTLLKVENLSVVIDDKKIIKDVSFELKKEEVLAIVGPNGAGKSILLKTLLGLFKTESGKIEWGKDVTYGYLPQRFHIDHYLPMTVEEFLKLKPNPKYSITKVMELVEIDKHWLHKNLATFSSGQLQKILLAWAIIDQPQVLLFDEPTENVDVISQESIYDLLHHLQDTLGISIILVSHDLSIVYHYANQVLCLNHAMVCYGEPHEALTNQNLSELYGDHAFFHHHHFDNHHHE
;
A
#
# COMPACT_ATOMS: atom_id res chain seq x y z
N MET A 1 15.99 15.80 -0.55
CA MET A 1 16.90 15.46 -1.65
C MET A 1 16.36 14.19 -2.27
N PRO A 2 16.07 14.15 -3.58
CA PRO A 2 15.72 12.91 -4.25
C PRO A 2 16.87 11.90 -4.09
N GLY A 3 16.55 10.63 -3.83
CA GLY A 3 17.53 9.57 -3.64
C GLY A 3 17.91 9.24 -2.18
N GLN A 4 17.33 9.92 -1.19
CA GLN A 4 17.53 9.53 0.21
C GLN A 4 16.79 8.21 0.50
N THR A 5 17.49 7.19 0.99
CA THR A 5 16.87 5.93 1.42
C THR A 5 16.09 6.17 2.73
N LEU A 6 14.80 5.82 2.72
CA LEU A 6 13.91 5.89 3.88
C LEU A 6 13.78 4.53 4.59
N LEU A 7 13.89 3.44 3.84
CA LEU A 7 13.85 2.08 4.36
C LEU A 7 14.86 1.22 3.62
N LYS A 8 15.63 0.42 4.35
CA LYS A 8 16.50 -0.62 3.80
C LYS A 8 16.20 -1.94 4.49
N VAL A 9 16.01 -2.97 3.68
CA VAL A 9 15.76 -4.35 4.12
C VAL A 9 16.83 -5.24 3.54
N GLU A 10 17.50 -6.03 4.38
CA GLU A 10 18.60 -6.91 3.98
C GLU A 10 18.37 -8.33 4.49
N ASN A 11 18.33 -9.30 3.57
CA ASN A 11 18.27 -10.75 3.83
C ASN A 11 17.17 -11.14 4.85
N LEU A 12 16.01 -10.46 4.76
CA LEU A 12 14.93 -10.61 5.71
C LEU A 12 14.28 -12.00 5.58
N SER A 13 14.21 -12.72 6.70
CA SER A 13 13.43 -13.94 6.81
C SER A 13 12.49 -13.87 8.01
N VAL A 14 11.28 -14.44 7.84
CA VAL A 14 10.23 -14.47 8.86
C VAL A 14 9.65 -15.86 8.97
N VAL A 15 9.55 -16.35 10.20
CA VAL A 15 8.95 -17.63 10.58
C VAL A 15 7.74 -17.37 11.45
N ILE A 16 6.63 -18.05 11.18
CA ILE A 16 5.40 -18.02 11.97
C ILE A 16 4.95 -19.47 12.13
N ASP A 17 4.70 -19.90 13.37
CA ASP A 17 4.29 -21.28 13.71
C ASP A 17 5.18 -22.34 13.02
N ASP A 18 6.50 -22.19 13.17
CA ASP A 18 7.56 -23.03 12.61
C ASP A 18 7.57 -23.12 11.06
N LYS A 19 6.78 -22.29 10.39
CA LYS A 19 6.77 -22.18 8.92
C LYS A 19 7.50 -20.94 8.48
N LYS A 20 8.44 -21.10 7.56
CA LYS A 20 9.14 -19.97 6.93
C LYS A 20 8.23 -19.32 5.91
N ILE A 21 7.69 -18.14 6.27
CA ILE A 21 6.75 -17.39 5.43
C ILE A 21 7.49 -16.48 4.45
N ILE A 22 8.60 -15.89 4.88
CA ILE A 22 9.45 -15.01 4.05
C ILE A 22 10.87 -15.51 4.15
N LYS A 23 11.55 -15.59 3.01
CA LYS A 23 12.92 -16.10 2.91
C LYS A 23 13.78 -15.13 2.12
N ASP A 24 14.81 -14.60 2.79
CA ASP A 24 15.94 -13.88 2.19
C ASP A 24 15.52 -12.75 1.23
N VAL A 25 14.66 -11.83 1.73
CA VAL A 25 14.15 -10.70 0.95
C VAL A 25 14.97 -9.46 1.23
N SER A 26 15.43 -8.79 0.17
CA SER A 26 16.20 -7.55 0.24
C SER A 26 15.65 -6.52 -0.73
N PHE A 27 15.42 -5.30 -0.25
CA PHE A 27 14.98 -4.16 -1.08
C PHE A 27 15.21 -2.85 -0.33
N GLU A 28 15.02 -1.74 -1.03
CA GLU A 28 15.04 -0.41 -0.43
C GLU A 28 13.85 0.43 -0.91
N LEU A 29 13.50 1.45 -0.12
CA LEU A 29 12.55 2.50 -0.48
C LEU A 29 13.25 3.85 -0.38
N LYS A 30 13.21 4.62 -1.44
CA LYS A 30 13.74 5.99 -1.47
C LYS A 30 12.63 7.00 -1.23
N LYS A 31 13.06 8.22 -0.95
CA LYS A 31 12.13 9.35 -0.78
C LYS A 31 11.38 9.64 -2.08
N GLU A 32 10.06 9.88 -1.97
CA GLU A 32 9.17 10.18 -3.09
C GLU A 32 9.00 9.01 -4.09
N GLU A 33 9.30 7.79 -3.65
CA GLU A 33 9.20 6.57 -4.44
C GLU A 33 7.96 5.76 -4.06
N VAL A 34 7.35 5.13 -5.07
CA VAL A 34 6.30 4.11 -4.89
C VAL A 34 6.91 2.73 -5.14
N LEU A 35 6.95 1.91 -4.11
CA LEU A 35 7.33 0.51 -4.18
C LEU A 35 6.07 -0.37 -4.16
N ALA A 36 5.79 -1.07 -5.24
CA ALA A 36 4.73 -2.06 -5.27
C ALA A 36 5.25 -3.44 -4.85
N ILE A 37 4.49 -4.15 -4.02
CA ILE A 37 4.74 -5.54 -3.65
C ILE A 37 3.65 -6.39 -4.30
N VAL A 38 4.04 -7.25 -5.23
CA VAL A 38 3.13 -8.11 -5.99
C VAL A 38 3.41 -9.59 -5.72
N GLY A 39 2.42 -10.43 -5.94
CA GLY A 39 2.54 -11.88 -5.78
C GLY A 39 1.21 -12.56 -5.48
N PRO A 40 1.14 -13.89 -5.54
CA PRO A 40 -0.09 -14.64 -5.31
C PRO A 40 -0.62 -14.49 -3.88
N ASN A 41 -1.88 -14.90 -3.69
CA ASN A 41 -2.45 -14.97 -2.35
C ASN A 41 -1.66 -15.98 -1.51
N GLY A 42 -1.35 -15.61 -0.26
CA GLY A 42 -0.53 -16.42 0.62
C GLY A 42 0.99 -16.25 0.46
N ALA A 43 1.47 -15.46 -0.52
CA ALA A 43 2.91 -15.23 -0.78
C ALA A 43 3.69 -14.55 0.36
N GLY A 44 3.00 -14.03 1.38
CA GLY A 44 3.62 -13.35 2.52
C GLY A 44 3.61 -11.82 2.44
N LYS A 45 2.93 -11.20 1.47
CA LYS A 45 2.89 -9.74 1.25
C LYS A 45 2.46 -8.96 2.50
N SER A 46 1.31 -9.27 3.07
CA SER A 46 0.82 -8.63 4.31
C SER A 46 1.70 -8.93 5.53
N ILE A 47 2.32 -10.12 5.57
CA ILE A 47 3.29 -10.47 6.62
C ILE A 47 4.53 -9.59 6.49
N LEU A 48 5.03 -9.37 5.26
CA LEU A 48 6.14 -8.46 5.01
C LEU A 48 5.82 -7.06 5.53
N LEU A 49 4.68 -6.45 5.12
CA LEU A 49 4.27 -5.14 5.62
C LEU A 49 4.19 -5.08 7.14
N LYS A 50 3.55 -6.06 7.77
CA LYS A 50 3.42 -6.12 9.23
C LYS A 50 4.77 -6.31 9.92
N THR A 51 5.71 -7.01 9.29
CA THR A 51 7.08 -7.15 9.81
C THR A 51 7.84 -5.82 9.74
N LEU A 52 7.68 -5.05 8.65
CA LEU A 52 8.25 -3.70 8.55
C LEU A 52 7.73 -2.76 9.64
N LEU A 53 6.48 -2.94 10.06
CA LEU A 53 5.85 -2.20 11.17
C LEU A 53 6.27 -2.72 12.56
N GLY A 54 7.09 -3.77 12.64
CA GLY A 54 7.50 -4.38 13.91
C GLY A 54 6.43 -5.23 14.59
N LEU A 55 5.33 -5.57 13.88
CA LEU A 55 4.25 -6.42 14.41
C LEU A 55 4.60 -7.92 14.40
N PHE A 56 5.54 -8.33 13.55
CA PHE A 56 6.12 -9.68 13.55
C PHE A 56 7.63 -9.60 13.76
N LYS A 57 8.17 -10.60 14.45
CA LYS A 57 9.61 -10.73 14.67
C LYS A 57 10.28 -11.30 13.43
N THR A 58 11.47 -10.78 13.14
CA THR A 58 12.37 -11.34 12.13
C THR A 58 13.07 -12.59 12.67
N GLU A 59 13.23 -13.63 11.85
CA GLU A 59 14.10 -14.78 12.13
C GLU A 59 15.58 -14.37 11.87
N SER A 60 15.81 -13.73 10.74
CA SER A 60 17.12 -13.24 10.32
C SER A 60 16.96 -12.03 9.40
N GLY A 61 18.09 -11.37 9.13
CA GLY A 61 18.14 -10.16 8.30
C GLY A 61 17.95 -8.89 9.11
N LYS A 62 17.83 -7.77 8.41
CA LYS A 62 17.82 -6.43 9.02
C LYS A 62 16.78 -5.55 8.35
N ILE A 63 16.08 -4.76 9.16
CA ILE A 63 15.17 -3.69 8.73
C ILE A 63 15.70 -2.40 9.30
N GLU A 64 16.05 -1.46 8.45
CA GLU A 64 16.56 -0.14 8.85
C GLU A 64 15.68 0.96 8.28
N TRP A 65 14.87 1.56 9.14
CA TRP A 65 14.23 2.82 8.83
C TRP A 65 15.22 3.97 8.95
N GLY A 66 15.14 4.92 8.05
CA GLY A 66 15.91 6.16 8.14
C GLY A 66 15.63 6.88 9.46
N LYS A 67 16.59 7.71 9.90
CA LYS A 67 16.44 8.47 11.14
C LYS A 67 15.18 9.34 11.09
N ASP A 68 14.37 9.27 12.14
CA ASP A 68 13.14 10.04 12.33
C ASP A 68 12.06 9.81 11.26
N VAL A 69 12.13 8.72 10.47
CA VAL A 69 11.11 8.36 9.49
C VAL A 69 9.82 7.97 10.23
N THR A 70 8.74 8.64 9.85
CA THR A 70 7.38 8.35 10.33
C THR A 70 6.57 7.68 9.23
N TYR A 71 5.69 6.75 9.60
CA TYR A 71 4.86 6.02 8.65
C TYR A 71 3.40 5.96 9.07
N GLY A 72 2.51 5.93 8.07
CA GLY A 72 1.10 5.62 8.19
C GLY A 72 0.82 4.22 7.63
N TYR A 73 -0.16 3.52 8.17
CA TYR A 73 -0.54 2.19 7.71
C TYR A 73 -2.03 2.08 7.46
N LEU A 74 -2.40 1.53 6.30
CA LEU A 74 -3.77 1.16 5.98
C LEU A 74 -3.82 -0.37 5.81
N PRO A 75 -4.55 -1.07 6.69
CA PRO A 75 -4.72 -2.50 6.62
C PRO A 75 -5.68 -2.89 5.49
N GLN A 76 -5.52 -4.10 4.95
CA GLN A 76 -6.40 -4.71 3.95
C GLN A 76 -7.87 -4.71 4.38
N ARG A 77 -8.13 -4.99 5.65
CA ARG A 77 -9.49 -5.04 6.23
C ARG A 77 -9.55 -4.18 7.47
N PHE A 78 -10.51 -3.29 7.47
CA PHE A 78 -10.88 -2.52 8.63
C PHE A 78 -12.35 -2.79 8.94
N HIS A 79 -12.59 -3.56 10.01
CA HIS A 79 -13.94 -3.86 10.46
C HIS A 79 -14.40 -2.81 11.44
N ILE A 80 -15.49 -2.15 11.10
CA ILE A 80 -16.22 -1.31 12.04
C ILE A 80 -17.35 -2.16 12.60
N ASP A 81 -17.39 -2.29 13.92
CA ASP A 81 -18.56 -2.85 14.58
C ASP A 81 -19.74 -1.90 14.37
N HIS A 82 -20.80 -2.39 13.72
CA HIS A 82 -22.01 -1.62 13.45
C HIS A 82 -22.70 -1.09 14.73
N TYR A 83 -22.41 -1.70 15.87
CA TYR A 83 -22.91 -1.26 17.18
C TYR A 83 -22.06 -0.15 17.81
N LEU A 84 -20.91 0.18 17.25
CA LEU A 84 -20.08 1.27 17.74
C LEU A 84 -20.56 2.60 17.16
N PRO A 85 -21.23 3.47 17.95
CA PRO A 85 -21.74 4.75 17.46
C PRO A 85 -20.61 5.79 17.40
N MET A 86 -19.67 5.61 16.45
CA MET A 86 -18.52 6.50 16.28
C MET A 86 -18.67 7.32 15.01
N THR A 87 -18.58 8.63 15.10
CA THR A 87 -18.56 9.54 13.95
C THR A 87 -17.16 9.64 13.35
N VAL A 88 -17.08 10.15 12.10
CA VAL A 88 -15.79 10.43 11.44
C VAL A 88 -14.93 11.38 12.27
N GLU A 89 -15.54 12.41 12.84
CA GLU A 89 -14.82 13.38 13.67
C GLU A 89 -14.23 12.76 14.92
N GLU A 90 -15.01 11.95 15.64
CA GLU A 90 -14.54 11.23 16.82
C GLU A 90 -13.41 10.27 16.48
N PHE A 91 -13.53 9.54 15.37
CA PHE A 91 -12.48 8.65 14.87
C PHE A 91 -11.18 9.39 14.60
N LEU A 92 -11.22 10.48 13.84
CA LEU A 92 -10.03 11.28 13.54
C LEU A 92 -9.41 11.91 14.78
N LYS A 93 -10.23 12.25 15.80
CA LYS A 93 -9.76 12.78 17.11
C LYS A 93 -9.07 11.72 17.99
N LEU A 94 -9.15 10.43 17.67
CA LEU A 94 -8.39 9.41 18.40
C LEU A 94 -6.86 9.55 18.19
N LYS A 95 -6.42 10.29 17.15
CA LYS A 95 -5.00 10.62 16.98
C LYS A 95 -4.54 11.58 18.07
N PRO A 96 -3.54 11.21 18.89
CA PRO A 96 -3.19 11.98 20.08
C PRO A 96 -2.53 13.33 19.78
N ASN A 97 -1.77 13.43 18.71
CA ASN A 97 -0.98 14.62 18.34
C ASN A 97 -1.00 14.86 16.83
N PRO A 98 -2.17 15.14 16.24
CA PRO A 98 -2.28 15.31 14.80
C PRO A 98 -1.50 16.55 14.33
N LYS A 99 -0.70 16.40 13.28
CA LYS A 99 0.04 17.51 12.65
C LYS A 99 -0.84 18.31 11.69
N TYR A 100 -1.78 17.65 11.01
CA TYR A 100 -2.81 18.32 10.23
C TYR A 100 -4.09 18.52 11.06
N SER A 101 -4.79 19.62 10.81
CA SER A 101 -6.16 19.77 11.29
C SER A 101 -7.09 18.77 10.57
N ILE A 102 -8.19 18.39 11.20
CA ILE A 102 -9.21 17.52 10.59
C ILE A 102 -9.72 18.14 9.28
N THR A 103 -9.97 19.44 9.24
CA THR A 103 -10.38 20.12 8.01
C THR A 103 -9.36 19.96 6.90
N LYS A 104 -8.05 20.13 7.22
CA LYS A 104 -6.98 20.03 6.22
C LYS A 104 -6.85 18.61 5.67
N VAL A 105 -6.93 17.61 6.53
CA VAL A 105 -6.79 16.23 6.07
C VAL A 105 -7.99 15.79 5.22
N MET A 106 -9.20 16.28 5.54
CA MET A 106 -10.40 16.02 4.73
C MET A 106 -10.30 16.64 3.34
N GLU A 107 -9.74 17.84 3.24
CA GLU A 107 -9.46 18.49 1.94
C GLU A 107 -8.46 17.67 1.12
N LEU A 108 -7.38 17.20 1.75
CA LEU A 108 -6.33 16.40 1.10
C LEU A 108 -6.85 15.06 0.55
N VAL A 109 -7.84 14.44 1.20
CA VAL A 109 -8.43 13.17 0.76
C VAL A 109 -9.79 13.34 0.08
N GLU A 110 -10.14 14.58 -0.30
CA GLU A 110 -11.37 14.90 -1.02
C GLU A 110 -12.65 14.38 -0.35
N ILE A 111 -12.73 14.57 0.97
CA ILE A 111 -13.91 14.23 1.78
C ILE A 111 -14.70 15.49 2.09
N ASP A 112 -16.03 15.42 1.87
CA ASP A 112 -16.95 16.50 2.23
C ASP A 112 -17.06 16.66 3.76
N LYS A 113 -17.07 17.91 4.22
CA LYS A 113 -17.22 18.26 5.65
C LYS A 113 -18.51 17.71 6.28
N HIS A 114 -19.54 17.47 5.51
CA HIS A 114 -20.79 16.84 5.98
C HIS A 114 -20.58 15.44 6.55
N TRP A 115 -19.48 14.78 6.21
CA TRP A 115 -19.19 13.44 6.70
C TRP A 115 -18.77 13.44 8.17
N LEU A 116 -18.26 14.56 8.70
CA LEU A 116 -17.71 14.63 10.05
C LEU A 116 -18.65 14.07 11.12
N HIS A 117 -19.94 14.39 11.01
CA HIS A 117 -20.95 14.02 12.01
C HIS A 117 -21.71 12.73 11.66
N LYS A 118 -21.34 12.06 10.55
CA LYS A 118 -21.94 10.78 10.18
C LYS A 118 -21.24 9.62 10.88
N ASN A 119 -22.02 8.59 11.21
CA ASN A 119 -21.50 7.37 11.78
C ASN A 119 -20.65 6.61 10.76
N LEU A 120 -19.48 6.12 11.16
CA LEU A 120 -18.57 5.36 10.30
C LEU A 120 -19.20 4.13 9.65
N ALA A 121 -20.13 3.47 10.35
CA ALA A 121 -20.81 2.27 9.84
C ALA A 121 -21.77 2.55 8.67
N THR A 122 -22.03 3.83 8.33
CA THR A 122 -22.94 4.21 7.24
C THR A 122 -22.25 4.43 5.89
N PHE A 123 -20.92 4.36 5.86
CA PHE A 123 -20.15 4.62 4.66
C PHE A 123 -19.96 3.35 3.81
N SER A 124 -19.89 3.53 2.49
CA SER A 124 -19.45 2.46 1.58
C SER A 124 -17.98 2.12 1.82
N SER A 125 -17.52 0.96 1.31
CA SER A 125 -16.12 0.53 1.43
C SER A 125 -15.14 1.59 0.88
N GLY A 126 -15.40 2.15 -0.31
CA GLY A 126 -14.55 3.18 -0.91
C GLY A 126 -14.55 4.49 -0.11
N GLN A 127 -15.71 4.91 0.42
CA GLN A 127 -15.82 6.08 1.28
C GLN A 127 -15.06 5.87 2.60
N LEU A 128 -15.19 4.69 3.19
CA LEU A 128 -14.47 4.33 4.41
C LEU A 128 -12.96 4.34 4.16
N GLN A 129 -12.52 3.86 2.99
CA GLN A 129 -11.10 3.88 2.61
C GLN A 129 -10.52 5.29 2.57
N LYS A 130 -11.27 6.28 2.05
CA LYS A 130 -10.86 7.70 2.11
C LYS A 130 -10.74 8.20 3.55
N ILE A 131 -11.65 7.81 4.45
CA ILE A 131 -11.58 8.18 5.88
C ILE A 131 -10.36 7.54 6.55
N LEU A 132 -10.06 6.28 6.23
CA LEU A 132 -8.85 5.59 6.74
C LEU A 132 -7.57 6.23 6.20
N LEU A 133 -7.59 6.68 4.95
CA LEU A 133 -6.47 7.44 4.37
C LEU A 133 -6.28 8.77 5.11
N ALA A 134 -7.36 9.51 5.41
CA ALA A 134 -7.30 10.70 6.26
C ALA A 134 -6.64 10.41 7.61
N TRP A 135 -7.04 9.31 8.26
CA TRP A 135 -6.42 8.84 9.50
C TRP A 135 -4.93 8.54 9.34
N ALA A 136 -4.52 7.90 8.24
CA ALA A 136 -3.13 7.52 8.03
C ALA A 136 -2.21 8.73 7.79
N ILE A 137 -2.73 9.79 7.12
CA ILE A 137 -1.91 10.97 6.76
C ILE A 137 -1.97 12.11 7.77
N ILE A 138 -2.88 12.08 8.74
CA ILE A 138 -3.10 13.21 9.67
C ILE A 138 -1.86 13.59 10.50
N ASP A 139 -0.95 12.62 10.73
CA ASP A 139 0.32 12.81 11.44
C ASP A 139 1.47 13.22 10.52
N GLN A 140 1.19 13.53 9.23
CA GLN A 140 2.19 13.84 8.20
C GLN A 140 3.30 12.78 8.09
N PRO A 141 2.96 11.53 7.79
CA PRO A 141 3.96 10.50 7.64
C PRO A 141 4.82 10.74 6.39
N GLN A 142 6.08 10.29 6.43
CA GLN A 142 6.96 10.29 5.27
C GLN A 142 6.74 9.07 4.37
N VAL A 143 6.20 7.99 4.94
CA VAL A 143 5.90 6.75 4.22
C VAL A 143 4.47 6.30 4.52
N LEU A 144 3.72 5.91 3.49
CA LEU A 144 2.45 5.22 3.63
C LEU A 144 2.60 3.76 3.23
N LEU A 145 2.12 2.86 4.08
CA LEU A 145 2.04 1.43 3.81
C LEU A 145 0.58 1.06 3.56
N PHE A 146 0.32 0.46 2.40
CA PHE A 146 -1.01 0.02 1.98
C PHE A 146 -1.03 -1.49 1.76
N ASP A 147 -1.92 -2.17 2.45
CA ASP A 147 -2.14 -3.61 2.31
C ASP A 147 -3.42 -3.86 1.50
N GLU A 148 -3.30 -4.00 0.18
CA GLU A 148 -4.42 -4.24 -0.76
C GLU A 148 -5.61 -3.27 -0.56
N PRO A 149 -5.43 -1.95 -0.76
CA PRO A 149 -6.41 -0.93 -0.36
C PRO A 149 -7.76 -1.03 -1.10
N THR A 150 -7.81 -1.78 -2.18
CA THR A 150 -8.97 -1.85 -3.09
C THR A 150 -9.67 -3.21 -3.07
N GLU A 151 -9.29 -4.13 -2.20
CA GLU A 151 -10.04 -5.39 -2.04
C GLU A 151 -11.47 -5.08 -1.57
N ASN A 152 -12.47 -5.59 -2.29
CA ASN A 152 -13.90 -5.34 -2.08
C ASN A 152 -14.40 -3.90 -2.36
N VAL A 153 -13.65 -3.14 -3.13
CA VAL A 153 -14.05 -1.82 -3.65
C VAL A 153 -14.40 -1.97 -5.13
N ASP A 154 -15.45 -1.30 -5.60
CA ASP A 154 -15.80 -1.31 -7.03
C ASP A 154 -14.73 -0.62 -7.88
N VAL A 155 -14.65 -0.98 -9.18
CA VAL A 155 -13.57 -0.55 -10.09
C VAL A 155 -13.42 0.98 -10.15
N ILE A 156 -14.52 1.72 -10.22
CA ILE A 156 -14.50 3.19 -10.30
C ILE A 156 -13.94 3.80 -9.03
N SER A 157 -14.32 3.25 -7.88
CA SER A 157 -13.79 3.68 -6.58
C SER A 157 -12.32 3.29 -6.39
N GLN A 158 -11.87 2.19 -7.02
CA GLN A 158 -10.47 1.78 -7.01
C GLN A 158 -9.58 2.80 -7.73
N GLU A 159 -9.91 3.18 -8.96
CA GLU A 159 -9.17 4.21 -9.72
C GLU A 159 -9.11 5.51 -8.91
N SER A 160 -10.22 5.95 -8.34
CA SER A 160 -10.28 7.16 -7.50
C SER A 160 -9.33 7.11 -6.28
N ILE A 161 -9.10 5.92 -5.68
CA ILE A 161 -8.17 5.78 -4.56
C ILE A 161 -6.72 5.88 -5.05
N TYR A 162 -6.37 5.27 -6.18
CA TYR A 162 -5.01 5.35 -6.71
C TYR A 162 -4.66 6.76 -7.22
N ASP A 163 -5.60 7.45 -7.89
CA ASP A 163 -5.43 8.85 -8.27
C ASP A 163 -5.21 9.74 -7.05
N LEU A 164 -5.97 9.48 -5.98
CA LEU A 164 -5.79 10.19 -4.72
C LEU A 164 -4.42 9.93 -4.09
N LEU A 165 -3.93 8.69 -4.14
CA LEU A 165 -2.59 8.35 -3.65
C LEU A 165 -1.50 9.06 -4.44
N HIS A 166 -1.62 9.11 -5.76
CA HIS A 166 -0.70 9.84 -6.62
C HIS A 166 -0.73 11.34 -6.30
N HIS A 167 -1.93 11.92 -6.16
CA HIS A 167 -2.08 13.32 -5.77
C HIS A 167 -1.42 13.62 -4.41
N LEU A 168 -1.57 12.73 -3.43
CA LEU A 168 -0.92 12.87 -2.12
C LEU A 168 0.60 12.74 -2.22
N GLN A 169 1.11 11.83 -3.06
CA GLN A 169 2.54 11.71 -3.32
C GLN A 169 3.10 13.01 -3.89
N ASP A 170 2.47 13.55 -4.94
CA ASP A 170 2.91 14.77 -5.61
C ASP A 170 2.82 16.01 -4.68
N THR A 171 1.73 16.10 -3.91
CA THR A 171 1.46 17.29 -3.09
C THR A 171 2.26 17.30 -1.79
N LEU A 172 2.47 16.14 -1.18
CA LEU A 172 3.07 16.01 0.15
C LEU A 172 4.48 15.42 0.13
N GLY A 173 4.95 14.91 -1.02
CA GLY A 173 6.26 14.23 -1.14
C GLY A 173 6.33 12.94 -0.32
N ILE A 174 5.22 12.22 -0.18
CA ILE A 174 5.12 10.98 0.58
C ILE A 174 5.65 9.83 -0.28
N SER A 175 6.41 8.91 0.31
CA SER A 175 6.76 7.63 -0.32
C SER A 175 5.71 6.58 0.02
N ILE A 176 5.50 5.61 -0.86
CA ILE A 176 4.42 4.63 -0.71
C ILE A 176 4.97 3.22 -0.83
N ILE A 177 4.57 2.31 0.08
CA ILE A 177 4.68 0.86 -0.11
C ILE A 177 3.28 0.33 -0.33
N LEU A 178 3.01 -0.20 -1.51
CA LEU A 178 1.69 -0.65 -1.94
C LEU A 178 1.70 -2.16 -2.19
N VAL A 179 0.90 -2.92 -1.46
CA VAL A 179 0.58 -4.30 -1.84
C VAL A 179 -0.57 -4.26 -2.84
N SER A 180 -0.37 -4.85 -4.02
CA SER A 180 -1.39 -4.96 -5.05
C SER A 180 -1.30 -6.29 -5.79
N HIS A 181 -2.43 -6.79 -6.26
CA HIS A 181 -2.52 -7.91 -7.19
C HIS A 181 -2.85 -7.44 -8.62
N ASP A 182 -3.12 -6.15 -8.80
CA ASP A 182 -3.41 -5.53 -10.10
C ASP A 182 -2.11 -5.00 -10.73
N LEU A 183 -1.65 -5.70 -11.75
CA LEU A 183 -0.43 -5.33 -12.47
C LEU A 183 -0.60 -4.04 -13.28
N SER A 184 -1.82 -3.69 -13.72
CA SER A 184 -2.05 -2.44 -14.46
C SER A 184 -1.76 -1.22 -13.59
N ILE A 185 -2.20 -1.27 -12.34
CA ILE A 185 -1.89 -0.26 -11.32
C ILE A 185 -0.38 -0.19 -11.06
N VAL A 186 0.28 -1.34 -10.93
CA VAL A 186 1.73 -1.39 -10.70
C VAL A 186 2.50 -0.75 -11.86
N TYR A 187 2.15 -1.07 -13.11
CA TYR A 187 2.80 -0.45 -14.28
C TYR A 187 2.59 1.05 -14.38
N HIS A 188 1.45 1.55 -13.89
CA HIS A 188 1.11 2.96 -14.02
C HIS A 188 1.68 3.82 -12.89
N TYR A 189 1.70 3.31 -11.66
CA TYR A 189 2.00 4.12 -10.48
C TYR A 189 3.31 3.78 -9.78
N ALA A 190 3.88 2.57 -9.95
CA ALA A 190 5.06 2.18 -9.20
C ALA A 190 6.37 2.59 -9.87
N ASN A 191 7.32 3.08 -9.07
CA ASN A 191 8.70 3.31 -9.50
C ASN A 191 9.52 2.01 -9.41
N GLN A 192 9.24 1.19 -8.39
CA GLN A 192 9.89 -0.09 -8.17
C GLN A 192 8.84 -1.15 -7.86
N VAL A 193 9.12 -2.38 -8.24
CA VAL A 193 8.29 -3.54 -7.89
C VAL A 193 9.12 -4.62 -7.23
N LEU A 194 8.56 -5.21 -6.18
CA LEU A 194 9.06 -6.40 -5.51
C LEU A 194 8.10 -7.56 -5.77
N CYS A 195 8.54 -8.55 -6.51
CA CYS A 195 7.81 -9.80 -6.74
C CYS A 195 8.07 -10.77 -5.59
N LEU A 196 7.04 -11.11 -4.85
CA LEU A 196 7.13 -11.97 -3.67
C LEU A 196 6.32 -13.25 -3.85
N ASN A 197 6.97 -14.39 -3.66
CA ASN A 197 6.32 -15.68 -3.47
C ASN A 197 7.13 -16.49 -2.43
N HIS A 198 6.90 -16.19 -1.15
CA HIS A 198 7.71 -16.61 -0.01
C HIS A 198 9.18 -16.17 -0.07
N ALA A 199 9.75 -16.06 -1.24
CA ALA A 199 11.06 -15.47 -1.51
C ALA A 199 10.91 -14.35 -2.55
N MET A 200 11.94 -13.56 -2.71
CA MET A 200 11.99 -12.55 -3.76
C MET A 200 12.22 -13.23 -5.12
N VAL A 201 11.27 -13.07 -6.03
CA VAL A 201 11.36 -13.55 -7.42
C VAL A 201 11.97 -12.46 -8.30
N CYS A 202 11.54 -11.22 -8.15
CA CYS A 202 12.10 -10.08 -8.87
C CYS A 202 12.10 -8.81 -8.03
N TYR A 203 12.98 -7.86 -8.38
CA TYR A 203 13.01 -6.51 -7.83
C TYR A 203 13.61 -5.56 -8.87
N GLY A 204 12.97 -4.41 -9.10
CA GLY A 204 13.44 -3.40 -10.07
C GLY A 204 12.30 -2.53 -10.60
N GLU A 205 12.56 -1.76 -11.65
CA GLU A 205 11.53 -0.99 -12.34
C GLU A 205 10.47 -1.93 -12.96
N PRO A 206 9.17 -1.58 -12.96
CA PRO A 206 8.10 -2.48 -13.40
C PRO A 206 8.32 -3.09 -14.79
N HIS A 207 8.75 -2.28 -15.77
CA HIS A 207 8.97 -2.76 -17.15
C HIS A 207 10.13 -3.74 -17.28
N GLU A 208 11.11 -3.66 -16.40
CA GLU A 208 12.27 -4.55 -16.39
C GLU A 208 12.05 -5.80 -15.54
N ALA A 209 11.37 -5.63 -14.41
CA ALA A 209 11.18 -6.69 -13.43
C ALA A 209 9.99 -7.61 -13.76
N LEU A 210 8.88 -7.08 -14.31
CA LEU A 210 7.67 -7.84 -14.61
C LEU A 210 7.75 -8.49 -16.00
N THR A 211 8.82 -9.26 -16.25
CA THR A 211 8.95 -10.05 -17.48
C THR A 211 8.00 -11.24 -17.49
N ASN A 212 7.69 -11.77 -18.69
CA ASN A 212 6.88 -12.99 -18.81
C ASN A 212 7.46 -14.15 -17.99
N GLN A 213 8.78 -14.28 -17.92
CA GLN A 213 9.46 -15.31 -17.14
C GLN A 213 9.21 -15.14 -15.64
N ASN A 214 9.41 -13.93 -15.11
CA ASN A 214 9.20 -13.64 -13.69
C ASN A 214 7.71 -13.77 -13.31
N LEU A 215 6.79 -13.39 -14.20
CA LEU A 215 5.36 -13.56 -13.99
C LEU A 215 4.95 -15.05 -14.00
N SER A 216 5.53 -15.88 -14.89
CA SER A 216 5.32 -17.33 -14.85
C SER A 216 5.85 -17.94 -13.55
N GLU A 217 7.03 -17.53 -13.10
CA GLU A 217 7.59 -18.01 -11.82
C GLU A 217 6.74 -17.56 -10.62
N LEU A 218 6.21 -16.33 -10.67
CA LEU A 218 5.43 -15.74 -9.59
C LEU A 218 4.04 -16.37 -9.44
N TYR A 219 3.32 -16.55 -10.56
CA TYR A 219 1.90 -16.96 -10.58
C TYR A 219 1.67 -18.37 -11.16
N GLY A 220 2.71 -19.01 -11.74
CA GLY A 220 2.60 -20.26 -12.46
C GLY A 220 2.16 -20.09 -13.92
N ASP A 221 2.39 -21.12 -14.74
CA ASP A 221 2.17 -21.07 -16.20
C ASP A 221 0.72 -20.83 -16.65
N HIS A 222 -0.25 -20.93 -15.74
CA HIS A 222 -1.68 -20.74 -16.04
C HIS A 222 -2.18 -19.31 -15.91
N ALA A 223 -1.35 -18.35 -15.48
CA ALA A 223 -1.77 -16.96 -15.22
C ALA A 223 -1.88 -16.08 -16.49
N PHE A 224 -1.50 -16.59 -17.67
CA PHE A 224 -1.35 -15.79 -18.90
C PHE A 224 -2.65 -15.48 -19.67
N PHE A 225 -3.84 -15.92 -19.24
CA PHE A 225 -5.05 -15.83 -20.06
C PHE A 225 -5.92 -14.59 -19.87
N HIS A 226 -5.49 -13.58 -19.12
CA HIS A 226 -6.30 -12.34 -18.92
C HIS A 226 -5.57 -11.04 -19.27
N HIS A 227 -4.65 -11.04 -20.23
CA HIS A 227 -4.23 -9.79 -20.85
C HIS A 227 -5.19 -9.43 -21.98
N HIS A 228 -6.07 -8.46 -21.76
CA HIS A 228 -6.77 -7.77 -22.83
C HIS A 228 -5.71 -7.13 -23.74
N HIS A 229 -5.71 -7.55 -25.00
CA HIS A 229 -5.01 -6.88 -26.09
C HIS A 229 -5.50 -5.43 -26.15
N PHE A 230 -4.63 -4.47 -25.87
CA PHE A 230 -4.80 -3.12 -26.36
C PHE A 230 -4.40 -3.12 -27.82
N ASP A 231 -5.35 -3.41 -28.70
CA ASP A 231 -5.20 -3.20 -30.12
C ASP A 231 -5.17 -1.69 -30.38
N ASN A 232 -4.00 -1.22 -30.85
CA ASN A 232 -3.84 0.10 -31.44
C ASN A 232 -4.69 0.19 -32.71
N HIS A 233 -5.89 0.70 -32.64
CA HIS A 233 -6.60 1.17 -33.82
C HIS A 233 -6.07 2.55 -34.20
N HIS A 234 -5.05 2.54 -35.09
CA HIS A 234 -4.80 3.69 -35.94
C HIS A 234 -5.97 3.81 -36.92
N HIS A 235 -6.75 4.86 -36.80
CA HIS A 235 -7.65 5.31 -37.86
C HIS A 235 -6.85 6.18 -38.83
N GLU A 236 -6.78 5.74 -40.08
CA GLU A 236 -6.46 6.57 -41.24
C GLU A 236 -7.61 7.57 -41.53
#